data_aa34fcfa0d41706d33bb0d73789922d3
#
_entry.id   aa34fcfa0d41706d33bb0d73789922d3
#
_cell.length_a   1.000
_cell.length_b   1.000
_cell.length_c   1.000
_cell.angle_alpha   90.00
_cell.angle_beta   90.00
_cell.angle_gamma   90.00
#
_symmetry.space_group_name_H-M   'P 1'
#
loop_
_entity.id
_entity.type
_entity.pdbx_description
1 polymer ?
#
loop_
_entity_poly.entity_id
_entity_poly.type
_entity_poly.pdbx_seq_one_letter_code
_entity_poly.pdbx_strand_id
1 'polypeptide(L)'
;AVLIDAVRAELENDIYKFYVGTSYRHLTIWDKGEVVDLTPPHDVLGQKIGQYLPKDDKLREMMKKSYDILSNHPINVERMKKGLNPANSLWFWGAGTRPMLTSFEEKTGHKGAMISAVDLLKGIAVGAGMKVIEVEGANGGLDTNYEGKADAAVDVLLNGGCDFAYIHL
;
A
#
# COMPACT_ATOMS: atom_id res chain seq x y z
N ALA A 1 -10.08 2.73 -6.13
CA ALA A 1 -11.11 2.36 -5.14
C ALA A 1 -12.17 1.41 -5.74
N VAL A 2 -12.91 1.78 -6.78
CA VAL A 2 -14.08 1.01 -7.28
C VAL A 2 -13.81 -0.47 -7.53
N LEU A 3 -12.68 -0.84 -8.16
CA LEU A 3 -12.37 -2.23 -8.45
C LEU A 3 -12.08 -3.05 -7.19
N ILE A 4 -11.36 -2.49 -6.22
CA ILE A 4 -11.11 -3.18 -4.95
C ILE A 4 -12.38 -3.27 -4.10
N ASP A 5 -13.29 -2.29 -4.20
CA ASP A 5 -14.59 -2.34 -3.53
C ASP A 5 -15.47 -3.46 -4.10
N ALA A 6 -15.44 -3.70 -5.42
CA ALA A 6 -16.13 -4.84 -6.05
C ALA A 6 -15.57 -6.19 -5.55
N VAL A 7 -14.26 -6.30 -5.41
CA VAL A 7 -13.61 -7.51 -4.85
C VAL A 7 -13.96 -7.68 -3.38
N ARG A 8 -13.92 -6.59 -2.61
CA ARG A 8 -14.24 -6.59 -1.18
C ARG A 8 -15.67 -7.08 -0.92
N ALA A 9 -16.63 -6.62 -1.73
CA ALA A 9 -18.03 -7.03 -1.59
C ALA A 9 -18.25 -8.54 -1.67
N GLU A 10 -17.41 -9.25 -2.42
CA GLU A 10 -17.54 -10.69 -2.68
C GLU A 10 -16.58 -11.57 -1.85
N LEU A 11 -15.41 -11.04 -1.48
CA LEU A 11 -14.35 -11.84 -0.84
C LEU A 11 -14.11 -11.50 0.62
N GLU A 12 -14.55 -10.33 1.09
CA GLU A 12 -14.39 -9.94 2.50
C GLU A 12 -15.25 -10.81 3.40
N ASN A 13 -14.70 -11.23 4.53
CA ASN A 13 -15.37 -12.02 5.56
C ASN A 13 -14.68 -11.78 6.92
N ASP A 14 -14.99 -12.57 7.94
CA ASP A 14 -14.43 -12.42 9.28
C ASP A 14 -12.92 -12.74 9.35
N ILE A 15 -12.40 -13.48 8.39
CA ILE A 15 -10.98 -13.87 8.33
C ILE A 15 -10.16 -12.90 7.46
N TYR A 16 -10.75 -12.42 6.35
CA TYR A 16 -10.07 -11.54 5.40
C TYR A 16 -10.76 -10.18 5.33
N LYS A 17 -10.01 -9.13 5.60
CA LYS A 17 -10.45 -7.73 5.47
C LYS A 17 -9.62 -7.01 4.43
N PHE A 18 -10.27 -6.22 3.57
CA PHE A 18 -9.60 -5.46 2.51
C PHE A 18 -9.70 -3.97 2.77
N TYR A 19 -8.58 -3.27 2.71
CA TYR A 19 -8.48 -1.84 2.91
C TYR A 19 -7.93 -1.18 1.65
N VAL A 20 -8.61 -0.11 1.23
CA VAL A 20 -8.20 0.67 0.06
C VAL A 20 -6.95 1.46 0.40
N GLY A 21 -5.90 1.29 -0.39
CA GLY A 21 -4.67 2.08 -0.33
C GLY A 21 -4.47 2.90 -1.61
N THR A 22 -3.26 3.35 -1.83
CA THR A 22 -2.92 4.25 -2.94
C THR A 22 -2.75 3.48 -4.26
N SER A 23 -3.43 3.94 -5.31
CA SER A 23 -3.34 3.42 -6.68
C SER A 23 -3.72 1.93 -6.76
N TYR A 24 -2.79 1.07 -7.11
CA TYR A 24 -2.96 -0.39 -7.22
C TYR A 24 -2.57 -1.14 -5.95
N ARG A 25 -2.06 -0.46 -4.94
CA ARG A 25 -1.64 -1.04 -3.66
C ARG A 25 -2.77 -0.95 -2.65
N HIS A 26 -3.16 -2.10 -2.13
CA HIS A 26 -4.22 -2.23 -1.13
C HIS A 26 -3.70 -3.11 -0.01
N LEU A 27 -4.33 -3.07 1.15
CA LEU A 27 -3.96 -3.89 2.28
C LEU A 27 -5.00 -4.98 2.50
N THR A 28 -4.54 -6.22 2.70
CA THR A 28 -5.37 -7.31 3.18
C THR A 28 -4.90 -7.70 4.58
N ILE A 29 -5.83 -7.72 5.53
CA ILE A 29 -5.59 -8.31 6.85
C ILE A 29 -6.17 -9.73 6.84
N TRP A 30 -5.33 -10.67 7.16
CA TRP A 30 -5.69 -12.08 7.34
C TRP A 30 -5.65 -12.41 8.83
N ASP A 31 -6.84 -12.50 9.47
CA ASP A 31 -6.92 -12.83 10.90
C ASP A 31 -6.37 -14.24 11.16
N LYS A 32 -5.43 -14.35 12.10
CA LYS A 32 -4.73 -15.60 12.45
C LYS A 32 -4.10 -16.31 11.25
N GLY A 33 -3.77 -15.55 10.21
CA GLY A 33 -3.07 -16.05 9.04
C GLY A 33 -1.61 -16.35 9.32
N GLU A 34 -1.00 -17.09 8.40
CA GLU A 34 0.43 -17.39 8.43
C GLU A 34 1.18 -16.46 7.45
N VAL A 35 2.44 -16.17 7.76
CA VAL A 35 3.31 -15.51 6.80
C VAL A 35 3.71 -16.53 5.73
N VAL A 36 3.29 -16.27 4.51
CA VAL A 36 3.54 -17.13 3.36
C VAL A 36 4.52 -16.48 2.39
N ASP A 37 5.29 -17.29 1.69
CA ASP A 37 6.18 -16.82 0.64
C ASP A 37 5.38 -16.41 -0.60
N LEU A 38 5.49 -15.13 -0.97
CA LEU A 38 4.75 -14.51 -2.06
C LEU A 38 5.69 -13.71 -2.95
N THR A 39 5.54 -13.85 -4.25
CA THR A 39 6.35 -13.12 -5.24
C THR A 39 5.76 -11.74 -5.51
N PRO A 40 6.53 -10.64 -5.37
CA PRO A 40 6.07 -9.32 -5.74
C PRO A 40 5.76 -9.21 -7.25
N PRO A 41 4.65 -8.57 -7.65
CA PRO A 41 4.24 -8.53 -9.06
C PRO A 41 5.23 -7.75 -9.95
N HIS A 42 5.94 -6.78 -9.39
CA HIS A 42 6.92 -5.98 -10.13
C HIS A 42 8.21 -6.75 -10.46
N ASP A 43 8.50 -7.86 -9.79
CA ASP A 43 9.67 -8.70 -10.08
C ASP A 43 9.42 -9.65 -11.28
N VAL A 44 8.17 -9.81 -11.69
CA VAL A 44 7.75 -10.80 -12.69
C VAL A 44 7.00 -10.19 -13.88
N LEU A 45 7.16 -8.91 -14.11
CA LEU A 45 6.52 -8.22 -15.23
C LEU A 45 6.87 -8.88 -16.57
N GLY A 46 5.86 -9.08 -17.42
CA GLY A 46 6.01 -9.70 -18.75
C GLY A 46 6.22 -11.21 -18.73
N GLN A 47 6.19 -11.86 -17.57
CA GLN A 47 6.39 -13.29 -17.43
C GLN A 47 5.06 -14.06 -17.30
N LYS A 48 5.10 -15.37 -17.60
CA LYS A 48 3.97 -16.27 -17.31
C LYS A 48 3.89 -16.51 -15.80
N ILE A 49 2.75 -16.18 -15.20
CA ILE A 49 2.57 -16.12 -13.74
C ILE A 49 2.43 -17.48 -13.04
N GLY A 50 2.21 -18.59 -13.78
CA GLY A 50 1.86 -19.88 -13.18
C GLY A 50 2.79 -20.36 -12.07
N GLN A 51 4.10 -20.18 -12.23
CA GLN A 51 5.11 -20.57 -11.24
C GLN A 51 5.22 -19.61 -10.05
N TYR A 52 4.64 -18.42 -10.15
CA TYR A 52 4.71 -17.35 -9.14
C TYR A 52 3.42 -17.21 -8.33
N LEU A 53 2.40 -18.01 -8.64
CA LEU A 53 1.15 -18.02 -7.88
C LEU A 53 1.42 -18.49 -6.44
N PRO A 54 0.65 -18.00 -5.46
CA PRO A 54 0.75 -18.46 -4.08
C PRO A 54 0.62 -19.99 -3.99
N LYS A 55 1.43 -20.62 -3.14
CA LYS A 55 1.29 -22.03 -2.81
C LYS A 55 0.07 -22.29 -1.93
N ASP A 56 -0.36 -21.30 -1.17
CA ASP A 56 -1.58 -21.36 -0.38
C ASP A 56 -2.82 -21.42 -1.26
N ASP A 57 -3.63 -22.45 -1.05
CA ASP A 57 -4.82 -22.71 -1.87
C ASP A 57 -5.89 -21.65 -1.72
N LYS A 58 -6.05 -21.06 -0.52
CA LYS A 58 -7.07 -20.04 -0.25
C LYS A 58 -6.73 -18.72 -0.95
N LEU A 59 -5.47 -18.31 -0.89
CA LEU A 59 -5.01 -17.10 -1.60
C LEU A 59 -5.14 -17.28 -3.10
N ARG A 60 -4.79 -18.46 -3.61
CA ARG A 60 -4.92 -18.79 -5.04
C ARG A 60 -6.37 -18.82 -5.49
N GLU A 61 -7.27 -19.36 -4.68
CA GLU A 61 -8.72 -19.34 -4.94
C GLU A 61 -9.27 -17.91 -4.97
N MET A 62 -8.88 -17.06 -4.01
CA MET A 62 -9.28 -15.65 -4.00
C MET A 62 -8.78 -14.90 -5.23
N MET A 63 -7.53 -15.15 -5.67
CA MET A 63 -7.02 -14.58 -6.93
C MET A 63 -7.88 -15.00 -8.13
N LYS A 64 -8.24 -16.27 -8.22
CA LYS A 64 -9.11 -16.79 -9.29
C LYS A 64 -10.50 -16.16 -9.24
N LYS A 65 -11.12 -16.10 -8.08
CA LYS A 65 -12.43 -15.44 -7.91
C LYS A 65 -12.37 -13.96 -8.26
N SER A 66 -11.30 -13.26 -7.86
CA SER A 66 -11.12 -11.86 -8.22
C SER A 66 -11.00 -11.66 -9.74
N TYR A 67 -10.39 -12.59 -10.45
CA TYR A 67 -10.34 -12.55 -11.92
C TYR A 67 -11.75 -12.67 -12.52
N ASP A 68 -12.59 -13.57 -12.02
CA ASP A 68 -13.97 -13.72 -12.49
C ASP A 68 -14.81 -12.45 -12.23
N ILE A 69 -14.62 -11.80 -11.06
CA ILE A 69 -15.28 -10.54 -10.69
C ILE A 69 -14.82 -9.38 -11.59
N LEU A 70 -13.51 -9.25 -11.77
CA LEU A 70 -12.92 -8.06 -12.37
C LEU A 70 -12.87 -8.11 -13.89
N SER A 71 -12.76 -9.28 -14.52
CA SER A 71 -12.62 -9.40 -15.98
C SER A 71 -13.80 -8.79 -16.73
N ASN A 72 -15.00 -8.90 -16.19
CA ASN A 72 -16.23 -8.36 -16.78
C ASN A 72 -16.69 -7.05 -16.13
N HIS A 73 -15.91 -6.48 -15.23
CA HIS A 73 -16.27 -5.23 -14.58
C HIS A 73 -16.32 -4.07 -15.61
N PRO A 74 -17.33 -3.19 -15.60
CA PRO A 74 -17.51 -2.14 -16.61
C PRO A 74 -16.28 -1.27 -16.85
N ILE A 75 -15.54 -0.93 -15.79
CA ILE A 75 -14.28 -0.18 -15.89
C ILE A 75 -13.24 -0.93 -16.73
N ASN A 76 -13.09 -2.23 -16.54
CA ASN A 76 -12.13 -3.05 -17.29
C ASN A 76 -12.56 -3.28 -18.73
N VAL A 77 -13.86 -3.47 -18.95
CA VAL A 77 -14.43 -3.55 -20.31
C VAL A 77 -14.15 -2.25 -21.09
N GLU A 78 -14.36 -1.10 -20.45
CA GLU A 78 -14.09 0.20 -21.08
C GLU A 78 -12.58 0.44 -21.31
N ARG A 79 -11.72 0.01 -20.37
CA ARG A 79 -10.27 0.05 -20.55
C ARG A 79 -9.84 -0.75 -21.76
N MET A 80 -10.33 -1.98 -21.90
CA MET A 80 -9.99 -2.85 -23.05
C MET A 80 -10.47 -2.26 -24.38
N LYS A 81 -11.67 -1.64 -24.43
CA LYS A 81 -12.15 -0.93 -25.63
C LYS A 81 -11.22 0.21 -26.03
N LYS A 82 -10.54 0.83 -25.08
CA LYS A 82 -9.55 1.91 -25.31
C LYS A 82 -8.13 1.39 -25.56
N GLY A 83 -7.93 0.07 -25.69
CA GLY A 83 -6.61 -0.54 -25.86
C GLY A 83 -5.74 -0.50 -24.61
N LEU A 84 -6.33 -0.27 -23.42
CA LEU A 84 -5.63 -0.24 -22.15
C LEU A 84 -5.72 -1.60 -21.45
N ASN A 85 -4.67 -1.99 -20.72
CA ASN A 85 -4.67 -3.21 -19.92
C ASN A 85 -5.71 -3.14 -18.80
N PRO A 86 -6.52 -4.19 -18.60
CA PRO A 86 -7.44 -4.28 -17.48
C PRO A 86 -6.71 -4.56 -16.16
N ALA A 87 -7.22 -4.06 -15.06
CA ALA A 87 -6.83 -4.47 -13.71
C ALA A 87 -7.74 -5.63 -13.30
N ASN A 88 -7.42 -6.84 -13.72
CA ASN A 88 -8.32 -7.98 -13.80
C ASN A 88 -8.12 -9.05 -12.72
N SER A 89 -7.20 -8.88 -11.78
CA SER A 89 -7.01 -9.84 -10.70
C SER A 89 -6.34 -9.18 -9.48
N LEU A 90 -6.62 -9.70 -8.30
CA LEU A 90 -5.78 -9.49 -7.13
C LEU A 90 -4.42 -10.17 -7.33
N TRP A 91 -3.41 -9.61 -6.69
CA TRP A 91 -2.11 -10.25 -6.54
C TRP A 91 -1.64 -10.04 -5.10
N PHE A 92 -1.53 -11.13 -4.35
CA PHE A 92 -1.04 -11.08 -2.97
C PHE A 92 0.48 -11.04 -2.92
N TRP A 93 1.03 -10.13 -2.12
CA TRP A 93 2.47 -9.96 -1.96
C TRP A 93 2.80 -9.21 -0.67
N GLY A 94 4.06 -9.27 -0.24
CA GLY A 94 4.52 -8.53 0.92
C GLY A 94 3.88 -9.00 2.23
N ALA A 95 3.68 -10.32 2.39
CA ALA A 95 3.14 -10.89 3.62
C ALA A 95 4.06 -10.61 4.81
N GLY A 96 3.47 -10.30 5.95
CA GLY A 96 4.17 -10.07 7.20
C GLY A 96 3.19 -9.94 8.36
N THR A 97 3.73 -9.90 9.56
CA THR A 97 2.97 -9.61 10.77
C THR A 97 3.12 -8.14 11.15
N ARG A 98 2.27 -7.66 12.06
CA ARG A 98 2.40 -6.31 12.60
C ARG A 98 3.78 -6.14 13.22
N PRO A 99 4.60 -5.19 12.74
CA PRO A 99 5.92 -4.97 13.30
C PRO A 99 5.82 -4.38 14.71
N MET A 100 6.67 -4.89 15.61
CA MET A 100 6.86 -4.35 16.96
C MET A 100 8.11 -3.46 16.93
N LEU A 101 7.97 -2.26 16.39
CA LEU A 101 9.08 -1.31 16.32
C LEU A 101 9.25 -0.59 17.67
N THR A 102 10.49 -0.49 18.13
CA THR A 102 10.84 0.46 19.20
C THR A 102 10.57 1.86 18.67
N SER A 103 9.95 2.73 19.47
CA SER A 103 9.65 4.09 19.02
C SER A 103 10.95 4.86 18.68
N PHE A 104 10.85 5.78 17.74
CA PHE A 104 11.98 6.63 17.36
C PHE A 104 12.50 7.44 18.56
N GLU A 105 11.58 7.95 19.38
CA GLU A 105 11.92 8.72 20.58
C GLU A 105 12.65 7.86 21.62
N GLU A 106 12.17 6.64 21.91
CA GLU A 106 12.86 5.72 22.83
C GLU A 106 14.26 5.34 22.34
N LYS A 107 14.44 5.18 21.03
CA LYS A 107 15.69 4.75 20.42
C LYS A 107 16.72 5.87 20.31
N THR A 108 16.28 7.12 20.10
CA THR A 108 17.17 8.24 19.76
C THR A 108 17.17 9.37 20.79
N GLY A 109 16.18 9.42 21.66
CA GLY A 109 15.92 10.56 22.55
C GLY A 109 15.29 11.76 21.84
N HIS A 110 14.91 11.63 20.57
CA HIS A 110 14.40 12.72 19.73
C HIS A 110 13.01 12.41 19.18
N LYS A 111 12.18 13.43 19.02
CA LYS A 111 10.88 13.32 18.36
C LYS A 111 11.05 13.49 16.86
N GLY A 112 10.55 12.53 16.10
CA GLY A 112 10.66 12.50 14.66
C GLY A 112 9.37 12.83 13.94
N ALA A 113 9.50 13.42 12.74
CA ALA A 113 8.42 13.59 11.77
C ALA A 113 8.78 12.95 10.43
N MET A 114 7.75 12.47 9.72
CA MET A 114 7.84 11.90 8.39
C MET A 114 7.00 12.71 7.42
N ILE A 115 7.61 13.17 6.34
CA ILE A 115 6.96 13.87 5.22
C ILE A 115 7.13 13.01 3.98
N SER A 116 6.06 12.34 3.57
CA SER A 116 6.07 11.42 2.43
C SER A 116 4.69 11.27 1.82
N ALA A 117 4.63 11.09 0.50
CA ALA A 117 3.42 10.67 -0.21
C ALA A 117 3.26 9.14 -0.25
N VAL A 118 4.26 8.38 0.20
CA VAL A 118 4.31 6.91 0.08
C VAL A 118 3.77 6.25 1.34
N ASP A 119 2.71 5.46 1.22
CA ASP A 119 2.03 4.80 2.34
C ASP A 119 2.97 3.89 3.15
N LEU A 120 3.94 3.23 2.51
CA LEU A 120 4.93 2.40 3.19
C LEU A 120 5.73 3.20 4.23
N LEU A 121 6.20 4.38 3.85
CA LEU A 121 6.99 5.24 4.74
C LEU A 121 6.15 5.85 5.85
N LYS A 122 4.91 6.26 5.53
CA LYS A 122 3.94 6.70 6.53
C LYS A 122 3.63 5.58 7.54
N GLY A 123 3.46 4.35 7.06
CA GLY A 123 3.25 3.18 7.91
C GLY A 123 4.42 2.88 8.84
N ILE A 124 5.67 2.99 8.34
CA ILE A 124 6.88 2.87 9.16
C ILE A 124 6.92 3.98 10.23
N ALA A 125 6.61 5.21 9.84
CA ALA A 125 6.59 6.34 10.77
C ALA A 125 5.57 6.13 11.90
N VAL A 126 4.35 5.72 11.56
CA VAL A 126 3.32 5.38 12.55
C VAL A 126 3.78 4.24 13.47
N GLY A 127 4.37 3.18 12.90
CA GLY A 127 4.90 2.05 13.67
C GLY A 127 6.05 2.44 14.59
N ALA A 128 6.84 3.43 14.21
CA ALA A 128 7.94 3.99 15.00
C ALA A 128 7.54 5.17 15.90
N GLY A 129 6.25 5.50 16.02
CA GLY A 129 5.77 6.59 16.85
C GLY A 129 6.17 8.00 16.36
N MET A 130 6.52 8.13 15.08
CA MET A 130 6.84 9.42 14.46
C MET A 130 5.56 10.14 14.01
N LYS A 131 5.60 11.46 13.98
CA LYS A 131 4.51 12.30 13.46
C LYS A 131 4.47 12.23 11.93
N VAL A 132 3.35 11.84 11.34
CA VAL A 132 3.17 11.92 9.88
C VAL A 132 2.60 13.28 9.52
N ILE A 133 3.26 13.95 8.58
CA ILE A 133 2.86 15.27 8.07
C ILE A 133 2.31 15.10 6.66
N GLU A 134 1.06 15.43 6.47
CA GLU A 134 0.43 15.46 5.15
C GLU A 134 0.72 16.80 4.46
N VAL A 135 1.07 16.74 3.18
CA VAL A 135 1.35 17.91 2.36
C VAL A 135 0.45 17.89 1.14
N GLU A 136 -0.33 18.94 0.95
CA GLU A 136 -1.20 19.07 -0.21
C GLU A 136 -0.38 19.08 -1.51
N GLY A 137 -0.82 18.31 -2.51
CA GLY A 137 -0.10 18.17 -3.79
C GLY A 137 1.14 17.29 -3.73
N ALA A 138 1.48 16.71 -2.55
CA ALA A 138 2.53 15.71 -2.47
C ALA A 138 2.07 14.41 -3.14
N ASN A 139 2.88 13.92 -4.08
CA ASN A 139 2.71 12.62 -4.73
C ASN A 139 4.09 11.95 -4.89
N GLY A 140 4.15 10.75 -5.40
CA GLY A 140 5.40 10.02 -5.64
C GLY A 140 6.01 10.24 -7.03
N GLY A 141 5.58 11.28 -7.76
CA GLY A 141 6.03 11.60 -9.11
C GLY A 141 6.97 12.80 -9.16
N LEU A 142 7.49 13.07 -10.35
CA LEU A 142 8.39 14.20 -10.61
C LEU A 142 7.73 15.58 -10.42
N ASP A 143 6.42 15.64 -10.44
CA ASP A 143 5.58 16.83 -10.26
C ASP A 143 5.08 17.02 -8.83
N THR A 144 5.70 16.33 -7.87
CA THR A 144 5.35 16.46 -6.46
C THR A 144 5.57 17.89 -5.94
N ASN A 145 4.82 18.29 -4.92
CA ASN A 145 4.97 19.59 -4.27
C ASN A 145 6.24 19.63 -3.41
N TYR A 146 7.38 19.92 -4.02
CA TYR A 146 8.69 20.01 -3.33
C TYR A 146 8.74 21.13 -2.30
N GLU A 147 8.24 22.34 -2.65
CA GLU A 147 8.22 23.50 -1.75
C GLU A 147 7.38 23.21 -0.52
N GLY A 148 6.15 22.70 -0.71
CA GLY A 148 5.29 22.34 0.42
C GLY A 148 5.90 21.28 1.32
N LYS A 149 6.67 20.32 0.79
CA LYS A 149 7.42 19.34 1.61
C LYS A 149 8.53 20.00 2.41
N ALA A 150 9.25 20.96 1.82
CA ALA A 150 10.30 21.70 2.51
C ALA A 150 9.72 22.61 3.60
N ASP A 151 8.66 23.36 3.30
CA ASP A 151 7.96 24.22 4.26
C ASP A 151 7.41 23.41 5.45
N ALA A 152 6.81 22.27 5.18
CA ALA A 152 6.31 21.37 6.23
C ALA A 152 7.44 20.84 7.13
N ALA A 153 8.63 20.58 6.58
CA ALA A 153 9.79 20.19 7.37
C ALA A 153 10.29 21.30 8.27
N VAL A 154 10.38 22.53 7.74
CA VAL A 154 10.79 23.72 8.52
C VAL A 154 9.77 23.96 9.63
N ASP A 155 8.47 23.95 9.30
CA ASP A 155 7.42 24.19 10.29
C ASP A 155 7.41 23.16 11.42
N VAL A 156 7.54 21.87 11.09
CA VAL A 156 7.51 20.81 12.11
C VAL A 156 8.71 20.86 13.05
N LEU A 157 9.86 21.30 12.55
CA LEU A 157 11.08 21.48 13.36
C LEU A 157 11.02 22.74 14.23
N LEU A 158 10.49 23.85 13.71
CA LEU A 158 10.44 25.11 14.45
C LEU A 158 9.24 25.21 15.39
N ASN A 159 8.08 24.74 14.95
CA ASN A 159 6.80 24.96 15.64
C ASN A 159 6.09 23.65 16.03
N GLY A 160 6.42 22.55 15.37
CA GLY A 160 5.72 21.27 15.49
C GLY A 160 6.20 20.37 16.63
N GLY A 161 7.23 20.78 17.37
CA GLY A 161 7.78 20.06 18.53
C GLY A 161 8.51 18.76 18.16
N CYS A 162 9.07 18.68 16.94
CA CYS A 162 9.94 17.58 16.51
C CYS A 162 11.39 18.08 16.37
N ASP A 163 12.33 17.18 16.65
CA ASP A 163 13.78 17.43 16.57
C ASP A 163 14.39 16.90 15.27
N PHE A 164 13.64 16.05 14.57
CA PHE A 164 14.07 15.38 13.35
C PHE A 164 12.92 15.31 12.34
N ALA A 165 13.21 15.62 11.08
CA ALA A 165 12.28 15.48 9.97
C ALA A 165 12.89 14.63 8.86
N TYR A 166 12.19 13.56 8.47
CA TYR A 166 12.51 12.75 7.28
C TYR A 166 11.64 13.22 6.13
N ILE A 167 12.26 13.66 5.04
CA ILE A 167 11.58 14.09 3.83
C ILE A 167 11.84 13.07 2.74
N HIS A 168 10.78 12.52 2.16
CA HIS A 168 10.82 11.67 0.98
C HIS A 168 10.29 12.45 -0.22
N LEU A 169 11.13 12.62 -1.22
CA LEU A 169 10.83 13.34 -2.47
C LEU A 169 10.18 12.43 -3.49
#